data_ea1446ee503642c237205db59714f519
#
_entry.id   ea1446ee503642c237205db59714f519
#
_cell.length_a   1.000
_cell.length_b   1.000
_cell.length_c   1.000
_cell.angle_alpha   90.00
_cell.angle_beta   90.00
_cell.angle_gamma   90.00
#
_symmetry.space_group_name_H-M   'P 1'
#
loop_
_entity.id
_entity.type
_entity.pdbx_description
1 polymer ?
#
loop_
_entity_poly.entity_id
_entity_poly.type
_entity_poly.pdbx_seq_one_letter_code
_entity_poly.pdbx_strand_id
1 'polypeptide(L)'
;MLGRFDRHILRQGAKEGADMNQLVYNGKTFYQKDIFSGNVHIAMSLRSSSLEVNTLSAEARDPDGVFIGFARNTPLKWIYNGAQRGIFYLQEVERVGPSRYSLYATSAIGILTEGQHYGGIYTGQTAQEVIASICGTVPFSIQNKYADVKLYGWLPVATQRDNLVQVLIAIGAWIKTDLDGVLRIESLWDGISGNINEDYMLVGAKAPETAKITQVVVTEHQYVEGGEETKLFEGTAQQGDIITFNSPMYELVADGFSILESGANYAKVSGGSGT
;
A
#
# COMPACT_ATOMS: atom_id res chain seq x y z
N MET A 1 21.83 -6.60 1.56
CA MET A 1 21.45 -7.82 0.80
C MET A 1 20.56 -8.64 1.72
N LEU A 2 19.25 -8.49 1.62
CA LEU A 2 18.26 -9.18 2.46
C LEU A 2 17.96 -10.52 1.79
N GLY A 3 18.13 -11.60 2.54
CA GLY A 3 17.90 -12.94 2.06
C GLY A 3 16.44 -13.15 1.65
N ARG A 4 16.22 -13.65 0.45
CA ARG A 4 14.97 -14.26 0.03
C ARG A 4 14.72 -15.44 0.97
N PHE A 5 13.65 -15.35 1.76
CA PHE A 5 13.07 -16.53 2.38
C PHE A 5 12.13 -17.19 1.35
N ASP A 6 12.72 -17.98 0.45
CA ASP A 6 11.96 -18.97 -0.30
C ASP A 6 11.56 -20.09 0.70
N ARG A 7 10.36 -20.01 1.23
CA ARG A 7 9.77 -21.15 1.94
C ARG A 7 9.33 -22.20 0.92
N HIS A 8 10.23 -23.12 0.60
CA HIS A 8 9.82 -24.45 0.22
C HIS A 8 9.05 -25.07 1.39
N ILE A 9 7.72 -25.11 1.27
CA ILE A 9 6.88 -25.82 2.23
C ILE A 9 7.22 -27.31 2.09
N LEU A 10 7.92 -27.84 3.10
CA LEU A 10 8.17 -29.26 3.26
C LEU A 10 6.81 -29.98 3.23
N ARG A 11 6.68 -30.95 2.33
CA ARG A 11 5.60 -31.93 2.31
C ARG A 11 5.68 -32.76 3.60
N GLN A 12 4.99 -32.35 4.64
CA GLN A 12 4.64 -33.26 5.74
C GLN A 12 3.36 -33.97 5.37
N GLY A 13 3.32 -35.27 5.62
CA GLY A 13 2.28 -36.18 5.21
C GLY A 13 0.87 -35.66 5.47
N ALA A 14 0.11 -35.55 4.41
CA ALA A 14 -1.29 -35.14 4.43
C ALA A 14 -2.12 -36.18 5.16
N LYS A 15 -2.85 -35.74 6.20
CA LYS A 15 -4.06 -36.44 6.63
C LYS A 15 -5.05 -36.33 5.47
N GLU A 16 -5.50 -37.46 4.92
CA GLU A 16 -6.60 -37.50 3.99
C GLU A 16 -7.83 -36.83 4.58
N GLY A 17 -8.35 -35.77 3.92
CA GLY A 17 -9.64 -35.18 4.21
C GLY A 17 -9.75 -33.68 4.40
N ALA A 18 -8.66 -32.91 4.46
CA ALA A 18 -8.75 -31.44 4.49
C ALA A 18 -8.27 -30.86 3.16
N ASP A 19 -9.13 -30.11 2.48
CA ASP A 19 -8.73 -29.28 1.32
C ASP A 19 -7.64 -28.31 1.76
N MET A 20 -6.38 -28.61 1.46
CA MET A 20 -5.23 -27.88 1.97
C MET A 20 -5.22 -26.42 1.50
N ASN A 21 -5.58 -26.19 0.25
CA ASN A 21 -5.62 -24.85 -0.34
C ASN A 21 -7.06 -24.50 -0.74
N GLN A 22 -7.48 -23.30 -0.38
CA GLN A 22 -8.74 -22.74 -0.83
C GLN A 22 -8.53 -21.28 -1.25
N LEU A 23 -9.23 -20.90 -2.31
CA LEU A 23 -9.33 -19.54 -2.83
C LEU A 23 -10.79 -19.13 -2.75
N VAL A 24 -11.08 -17.99 -2.12
CA VAL A 24 -12.46 -17.48 -2.06
C VAL A 24 -12.54 -16.14 -2.79
N TYR A 25 -13.40 -16.09 -3.80
CA TYR A 25 -13.61 -14.93 -4.63
C TYR A 25 -15.10 -14.79 -4.99
N ASN A 26 -15.68 -13.60 -4.80
CA ASN A 26 -17.10 -13.32 -5.09
C ASN A 26 -18.06 -14.37 -4.51
N GLY A 27 -17.84 -14.80 -3.27
CA GLY A 27 -18.69 -15.78 -2.59
C GLY A 27 -18.48 -17.23 -3.03
N LYS A 28 -17.69 -17.48 -4.07
CA LYS A 28 -17.33 -18.84 -4.52
C LYS A 28 -16.02 -19.31 -3.87
N THR A 29 -15.99 -20.55 -3.43
CA THR A 29 -14.78 -21.21 -2.93
C THR A 29 -14.25 -22.17 -3.99
N PHE A 30 -13.00 -21.98 -4.38
CA PHE A 30 -12.21 -22.88 -5.19
C PHE A 30 -11.39 -23.76 -4.25
N TYR A 31 -11.52 -25.05 -4.34
CA TYR A 31 -10.85 -26.02 -3.49
C TYR A 31 -9.55 -26.52 -4.14
N GLN A 32 -8.75 -27.25 -3.39
CA GLN A 32 -7.46 -27.80 -3.84
C GLN A 32 -7.51 -28.46 -5.23
N LYS A 33 -8.60 -29.17 -5.55
CA LYS A 33 -8.80 -29.84 -6.86
C LYS A 33 -8.94 -28.86 -8.04
N ASP A 34 -9.34 -27.63 -7.76
CA ASP A 34 -9.54 -26.57 -8.74
C ASP A 34 -8.36 -25.58 -8.78
N ILE A 35 -7.37 -25.73 -7.88
CA ILE A 35 -6.19 -24.88 -7.78
C ILE A 35 -4.97 -25.65 -8.30
N PHE A 36 -4.41 -25.20 -9.42
CA PHE A 36 -3.23 -25.83 -10.02
C PHE A 36 -1.93 -25.38 -9.36
N SER A 37 -1.86 -24.11 -9.00
CA SER A 37 -0.72 -23.51 -8.31
C SER A 37 -1.16 -22.35 -7.45
N GLY A 38 -0.40 -22.06 -6.39
CA GLY A 38 -0.58 -20.89 -5.56
C GLY A 38 0.74 -20.53 -4.88
N ASN A 39 1.13 -19.28 -4.99
CA ASN A 39 2.34 -18.75 -4.38
C ASN A 39 2.01 -17.41 -3.70
N VAL A 40 2.32 -17.32 -2.41
CA VAL A 40 2.23 -16.09 -1.64
C VAL A 40 3.64 -15.59 -1.39
N HIS A 41 3.94 -14.40 -1.89
CA HIS A 41 5.17 -13.70 -1.58
C HIS A 41 4.91 -12.67 -0.48
N ILE A 42 5.57 -12.85 0.66
CA ILE A 42 5.52 -11.90 1.78
C ILE A 42 6.87 -11.19 1.82
N ALA A 43 6.84 -9.89 1.57
CA ALA A 43 8.00 -9.02 1.68
C ALA A 43 7.88 -8.17 2.94
N MET A 44 9.00 -7.99 3.63
CA MET A 44 9.12 -7.08 4.76
C MET A 44 10.50 -6.43 4.71
N SER A 45 10.53 -5.11 4.76
CA SER A 45 11.76 -4.35 4.92
C SER A 45 11.62 -3.36 6.08
N LEU A 46 12.43 -3.53 7.10
CA LEU A 46 12.45 -2.67 8.27
C LEU A 46 13.19 -1.34 8.04
N ARG A 47 13.91 -1.23 6.92
CA ARG A 47 14.80 -0.10 6.62
C ARG A 47 14.57 0.49 5.23
N SER A 48 13.51 0.05 4.55
CA SER A 48 13.17 0.60 3.23
C SER A 48 12.47 1.95 3.37
N SER A 49 12.80 2.86 2.49
CA SER A 49 12.05 4.09 2.27
C SER A 49 10.74 3.84 1.50
N SER A 50 10.47 2.59 1.15
CA SER A 50 9.23 2.18 0.49
C SER A 50 8.54 1.06 1.27
N LEU A 51 7.21 1.04 1.26
CA LEU A 51 6.43 -0.05 1.84
C LEU A 51 6.48 -1.26 0.92
N GLU A 52 6.74 -2.43 1.49
CA GLU A 52 6.76 -3.67 0.72
C GLU A 52 5.32 -4.17 0.44
N VAL A 53 5.13 -4.71 -0.74
CA VAL A 53 3.84 -5.24 -1.19
C VAL A 53 3.86 -6.77 -1.14
N ASN A 54 2.94 -7.35 -0.38
CA ASN A 54 2.72 -8.79 -0.44
C ASN A 54 1.88 -9.12 -1.67
N THR A 55 2.19 -10.24 -2.32
CA THR A 55 1.50 -10.65 -3.54
C THR A 55 1.03 -12.10 -3.46
N LEU A 56 -0.04 -12.40 -4.16
CA LEU A 56 -0.55 -13.74 -4.40
C LEU A 56 -0.62 -13.97 -5.91
N SER A 57 0.04 -15.02 -6.37
CA SER A 57 -0.13 -15.54 -7.73
C SER A 57 -0.73 -16.93 -7.65
N ALA A 58 -1.78 -17.20 -8.41
CA ALA A 58 -2.43 -18.51 -8.40
C ALA A 58 -2.95 -18.86 -9.79
N GLU A 59 -3.06 -20.16 -10.06
CA GLU A 59 -3.78 -20.68 -11.21
C GLU A 59 -4.96 -21.51 -10.74
N ALA A 60 -6.15 -21.21 -11.25
CA ALA A 60 -7.37 -21.87 -10.84
C ALA A 60 -8.25 -22.28 -12.05
N ARG A 61 -9.00 -23.38 -11.86
CA ARG A 61 -10.04 -23.83 -12.76
C ARG A 61 -11.37 -23.17 -12.39
N ASP A 62 -11.96 -22.49 -13.32
CA ASP A 62 -13.27 -21.85 -13.17
C ASP A 62 -14.18 -22.16 -14.33
N PRO A 63 -14.92 -23.31 -14.28
CA PRO A 63 -15.88 -23.68 -15.32
C PRO A 63 -17.11 -22.76 -15.36
N ASP A 64 -17.41 -22.07 -14.25
CA ASP A 64 -18.60 -21.22 -14.13
C ASP A 64 -18.33 -19.78 -14.59
N GLY A 65 -17.05 -19.45 -14.87
CA GLY A 65 -16.67 -18.15 -15.41
C GLY A 65 -16.75 -16.99 -14.41
N VAL A 66 -16.55 -17.25 -13.11
CA VAL A 66 -16.61 -16.23 -12.05
C VAL A 66 -15.52 -15.17 -12.22
N PHE A 67 -14.39 -15.54 -12.86
CA PHE A 67 -13.32 -14.59 -13.16
C PHE A 67 -13.54 -13.79 -14.45
N ILE A 68 -14.57 -14.12 -15.24
CA ILE A 68 -14.88 -13.35 -16.44
C ILE A 68 -15.45 -11.99 -16.04
N GLY A 69 -14.87 -10.90 -16.57
CA GLY A 69 -15.30 -9.54 -16.22
C GLY A 69 -14.99 -9.18 -14.77
N PHE A 70 -13.87 -9.70 -14.22
CA PHE A 70 -13.46 -9.35 -12.86
C PHE A 70 -13.33 -7.84 -12.67
N ALA A 71 -13.64 -7.37 -11.47
CA ALA A 71 -13.38 -6.00 -11.07
C ALA A 71 -12.04 -5.94 -10.34
N ARG A 72 -11.18 -5.00 -10.75
CA ARG A 72 -9.91 -4.72 -10.10
C ARG A 72 -10.13 -4.36 -8.63
N ASN A 73 -9.19 -4.69 -7.77
CA ASN A 73 -9.26 -4.46 -6.33
C ASN A 73 -10.38 -5.25 -5.60
N THR A 74 -10.96 -6.28 -6.23
CA THR A 74 -11.90 -7.18 -5.55
C THR A 74 -11.14 -8.11 -4.60
N PRO A 75 -11.63 -8.29 -3.35
CA PRO A 75 -10.97 -9.15 -2.37
C PRO A 75 -10.90 -10.61 -2.81
N LEU A 76 -9.72 -11.20 -2.69
CA LEU A 76 -9.40 -12.59 -2.92
C LEU A 76 -8.79 -13.18 -1.64
N LYS A 77 -9.49 -14.11 -0.98
CA LYS A 77 -9.04 -14.72 0.25
C LYS A 77 -8.27 -16.00 -0.03
N TRP A 78 -7.09 -16.15 0.56
CA TRP A 78 -6.29 -17.34 0.54
C TRP A 78 -6.34 -18.08 1.87
N ILE A 79 -6.69 -19.36 1.84
CA ILE A 79 -6.79 -20.25 3.01
C ILE A 79 -5.87 -21.46 2.79
N TYR A 80 -5.10 -21.82 3.80
CA TYR A 80 -4.23 -22.99 3.78
C TYR A 80 -4.39 -23.77 5.09
N ASN A 81 -4.70 -25.07 4.96
CA ASN A 81 -5.00 -25.97 6.09
C ASN A 81 -6.09 -25.40 7.03
N GLY A 82 -7.17 -24.86 6.48
CA GLY A 82 -8.27 -24.28 7.22
C GLY A 82 -7.97 -22.92 7.90
N ALA A 83 -6.73 -22.42 7.80
CA ALA A 83 -6.33 -21.14 8.35
C ALA A 83 -6.23 -20.09 7.25
N GLN A 84 -6.88 -18.93 7.43
CA GLN A 84 -6.72 -17.80 6.54
C GLN A 84 -5.26 -17.33 6.54
N ARG A 85 -4.69 -17.14 5.35
CA ARG A 85 -3.30 -16.71 5.13
C ARG A 85 -3.21 -15.29 4.61
N GLY A 86 -4.32 -14.70 4.24
CA GLY A 86 -4.43 -13.30 3.85
C GLY A 86 -5.64 -13.03 2.98
N ILE A 87 -5.98 -11.75 2.93
CA ILE A 87 -6.85 -11.17 1.91
C ILE A 87 -5.94 -10.36 0.99
N PHE A 88 -6.03 -10.66 -0.30
CA PHE A 88 -5.35 -9.97 -1.38
C PHE A 88 -6.41 -9.33 -2.28
N TYR A 89 -6.01 -8.38 -3.08
CA TYR A 89 -6.89 -7.65 -3.97
C TYR A 89 -6.51 -7.96 -5.42
N LEU A 90 -7.42 -8.53 -6.16
CA LEU A 90 -7.20 -9.03 -7.52
C LEU A 90 -6.85 -7.87 -8.47
N GLN A 91 -5.72 -7.99 -9.15
CA GLN A 91 -5.19 -6.98 -10.06
C GLN A 91 -5.32 -7.41 -11.51
N GLU A 92 -5.00 -8.68 -11.79
CA GLU A 92 -4.97 -9.22 -13.13
C GLU A 92 -5.58 -10.62 -13.15
N VAL A 93 -6.29 -10.89 -14.23
CA VAL A 93 -6.82 -12.22 -14.56
C VAL A 93 -6.51 -12.48 -16.01
N GLU A 94 -5.77 -13.55 -16.27
CA GLU A 94 -5.46 -14.02 -17.60
C GLU A 94 -6.07 -15.40 -17.85
N ARG A 95 -6.79 -15.58 -18.97
CA ARG A 95 -7.28 -16.88 -19.38
C ARG A 95 -6.17 -17.66 -20.07
N VAL A 96 -5.63 -18.68 -19.42
CA VAL A 96 -4.51 -19.50 -19.90
C VAL A 96 -4.95 -20.83 -20.51
N GLY A 97 -6.27 -21.11 -20.53
CA GLY A 97 -6.81 -22.32 -21.15
C GLY A 97 -8.33 -22.43 -21.02
N PRO A 98 -8.95 -23.53 -21.48
CA PRO A 98 -10.36 -23.78 -21.26
C PRO A 98 -10.67 -23.79 -19.75
N SER A 99 -11.47 -22.85 -19.28
CA SER A 99 -11.82 -22.66 -17.85
C SER A 99 -10.62 -22.62 -16.91
N ARG A 100 -9.43 -22.21 -17.38
CA ARG A 100 -8.21 -22.06 -16.57
C ARG A 100 -7.75 -20.61 -16.60
N TYR A 101 -7.52 -20.05 -15.42
CA TYR A 101 -7.19 -18.65 -15.23
C TYR A 101 -5.94 -18.51 -14.35
N SER A 102 -5.03 -17.65 -14.78
CA SER A 102 -3.92 -17.13 -13.98
C SER A 102 -4.38 -15.87 -13.28
N LEU A 103 -4.12 -15.77 -11.99
CA LEU A 103 -4.58 -14.70 -11.10
C LEU A 103 -3.36 -14.03 -10.48
N TYR A 104 -3.36 -12.70 -10.47
CA TYR A 104 -2.39 -11.92 -9.73
C TYR A 104 -3.12 -10.94 -8.81
N ALA A 105 -2.74 -10.93 -7.53
CA ALA A 105 -3.36 -10.10 -6.51
C ALA A 105 -2.30 -9.51 -5.56
N THR A 106 -2.59 -8.35 -4.99
CA THR A 106 -1.70 -7.62 -4.08
C THR A 106 -2.35 -7.42 -2.71
N SER A 107 -1.53 -7.19 -1.68
CA SER A 107 -2.03 -6.71 -0.38
C SER A 107 -2.60 -5.28 -0.48
N ALA A 108 -3.24 -4.82 0.59
CA ALA A 108 -3.79 -3.47 0.67
C ALA A 108 -2.76 -2.36 0.39
N ILE A 109 -1.48 -2.57 0.74
CA ILE A 109 -0.38 -1.64 0.40
C ILE A 109 -0.22 -1.50 -1.13
N GLY A 110 -0.44 -2.58 -1.89
CA GLY A 110 -0.36 -2.55 -3.35
C GLY A 110 -1.42 -1.65 -3.99
N ILE A 111 -2.64 -1.61 -3.43
CA ILE A 111 -3.70 -0.72 -3.89
C ILE A 111 -3.27 0.75 -3.78
N LEU A 112 -2.60 1.12 -2.68
CA LEU A 112 -2.13 2.48 -2.45
C LEU A 112 -1.07 2.96 -3.45
N THR A 113 -0.49 2.04 -4.23
CA THR A 113 0.48 2.40 -5.29
C THR A 113 -0.21 3.01 -6.51
N GLU A 114 -1.47 2.68 -6.73
CA GLU A 114 -2.24 3.15 -7.90
C GLU A 114 -2.99 4.46 -7.63
N GLY A 115 -3.31 4.71 -6.35
CA GLY A 115 -4.01 5.92 -5.95
C GLY A 115 -3.07 7.12 -5.87
N GLN A 116 -3.52 8.26 -6.40
CA GLN A 116 -2.84 9.54 -6.23
C GLN A 116 -3.36 10.25 -4.98
N HIS A 117 -2.44 10.83 -4.20
CA HIS A 117 -2.74 11.72 -3.10
C HIS A 117 -2.18 13.12 -3.43
N TYR A 118 -3.05 14.13 -3.39
CA TYR A 118 -2.67 15.49 -3.80
C TYR A 118 -1.85 16.24 -2.75
N GLY A 119 -1.54 15.57 -1.64
CA GLY A 119 -0.74 16.18 -0.57
C GLY A 119 -1.47 17.31 0.14
N GLY A 120 -0.70 18.26 0.66
CA GLY A 120 -1.23 19.43 1.35
C GLY A 120 -0.28 19.97 2.40
N ILE A 121 -0.68 21.11 3.00
CA ILE A 121 0.00 21.72 4.13
C ILE A 121 -0.77 21.33 5.39
N TYR A 122 -0.05 20.81 6.38
CA TYR A 122 -0.58 20.36 7.66
C TYR A 122 -0.10 21.30 8.77
N THR A 123 -1.03 21.79 9.58
CA THR A 123 -0.79 22.80 10.61
C THR A 123 -1.31 22.37 11.98
N GLY A 124 -1.32 21.04 12.22
CA GLY A 124 -1.78 20.46 13.47
C GLY A 124 -2.89 19.40 13.32
N GLN A 125 -3.12 18.91 12.10
CA GLN A 125 -3.98 17.73 11.89
C GLN A 125 -3.35 16.52 12.58
N THR A 126 -4.19 15.62 13.07
CA THR A 126 -3.72 14.38 13.68
C THR A 126 -3.19 13.41 12.63
N ALA A 127 -2.25 12.55 13.04
CA ALA A 127 -1.75 11.49 12.17
C ALA A 127 -2.89 10.59 11.68
N GLN A 128 -3.90 10.31 12.53
CA GLN A 128 -5.07 9.54 12.13
C GLN A 128 -5.86 10.23 11.00
N GLU A 129 -6.09 11.53 11.09
CA GLU A 129 -6.79 12.30 10.05
C GLU A 129 -6.02 12.31 8.73
N VAL A 130 -4.72 12.54 8.79
CA VAL A 130 -3.86 12.58 7.59
C VAL A 130 -3.78 11.20 6.95
N ILE A 131 -3.56 10.15 7.74
CA ILE A 131 -3.51 8.77 7.25
C ILE A 131 -4.87 8.35 6.65
N ALA A 132 -5.99 8.76 7.27
CA ALA A 132 -7.32 8.49 6.73
C ALA A 132 -7.52 9.14 5.35
N SER A 133 -7.04 10.38 5.15
CA SER A 133 -7.11 11.04 3.86
C SER A 133 -6.23 10.35 2.80
N ILE A 134 -5.07 9.83 3.20
CA ILE A 134 -4.16 9.10 2.30
C ILE A 134 -4.74 7.73 1.94
N CYS A 135 -5.20 6.96 2.92
CA CYS A 135 -5.71 5.60 2.70
C CYS A 135 -7.04 5.56 1.95
N GLY A 136 -7.86 6.63 2.04
CA GLY A 136 -9.17 6.68 1.39
C GLY A 136 -10.07 5.54 1.84
N THR A 137 -10.41 4.63 0.94
CA THR A 137 -11.27 3.46 1.22
C THR A 137 -10.51 2.23 1.72
N VAL A 138 -9.17 2.25 1.71
CA VAL A 138 -8.36 1.12 2.20
C VAL A 138 -8.44 1.06 3.74
N PRO A 139 -8.90 -0.06 4.32
CA PRO A 139 -9.09 -0.16 5.74
C PRO A 139 -7.76 -0.13 6.50
N PHE A 140 -7.68 0.68 7.55
CA PHE A 140 -6.52 0.76 8.41
C PHE A 140 -6.91 0.85 9.88
N SER A 141 -5.95 0.54 10.75
CA SER A 141 -6.00 0.83 12.17
C SER A 141 -4.66 1.37 12.65
N ILE A 142 -4.69 2.27 13.59
CA ILE A 142 -3.51 2.93 14.15
C ILE A 142 -3.51 2.78 15.68
N GLN A 143 -2.35 2.49 16.26
CA GLN A 143 -2.22 2.47 17.72
C GLN A 143 -2.47 3.85 18.32
N ASN A 144 -3.15 3.90 19.46
CA ASN A 144 -3.56 5.15 20.13
C ASN A 144 -2.39 6.12 20.36
N LYS A 145 -1.19 5.60 20.66
CA LYS A 145 -0.01 6.46 20.87
C LYS A 145 0.41 7.29 19.65
N TYR A 146 -0.01 6.89 18.45
CA TYR A 146 0.29 7.60 17.21
C TYR A 146 -0.92 8.39 16.68
N ALA A 147 -2.14 7.94 17.00
CA ALA A 147 -3.37 8.49 16.43
C ALA A 147 -3.47 10.01 16.59
N ASP A 148 -3.17 10.50 17.80
CA ASP A 148 -3.33 11.91 18.18
C ASP A 148 -2.06 12.76 17.95
N VAL A 149 -0.98 12.19 17.39
CA VAL A 149 0.23 12.94 17.06
C VAL A 149 -0.11 14.03 16.07
N LYS A 150 0.21 15.27 16.41
CA LYS A 150 -0.02 16.43 15.53
C LYS A 150 1.07 16.54 14.49
N LEU A 151 0.65 16.68 13.23
CA LEU A 151 1.55 16.81 12.09
C LEU A 151 1.62 18.28 11.64
N TYR A 152 2.83 18.71 11.38
CA TYR A 152 3.15 20.01 10.81
C TYR A 152 4.09 19.80 9.63
N GLY A 153 3.82 20.45 8.52
CA GLY A 153 4.65 20.32 7.33
C GLY A 153 3.84 20.19 6.05
N TRP A 154 4.47 19.65 5.04
CA TRP A 154 3.92 19.54 3.70
C TRP A 154 4.12 18.14 3.13
N LEU A 155 3.11 17.64 2.42
CA LEU A 155 3.20 16.46 1.57
C LEU A 155 3.02 16.87 0.11
N PRO A 156 3.85 16.33 -0.82
CA PRO A 156 3.73 16.59 -2.25
C PRO A 156 2.55 15.85 -2.87
N VAL A 157 2.27 16.15 -4.15
CA VAL A 157 1.49 15.27 -5.00
C VAL A 157 2.32 14.01 -5.26
N ALA A 158 1.84 12.86 -4.79
CA ALA A 158 2.53 11.58 -4.92
C ALA A 158 1.53 10.41 -4.87
N THR A 159 2.02 9.18 -4.98
CA THR A 159 1.16 8.02 -4.72
C THR A 159 0.70 8.03 -3.25
N GLN A 160 -0.48 7.47 -2.98
CA GLN A 160 -0.94 7.28 -1.60
C GLN A 160 0.11 6.53 -0.76
N ARG A 161 0.77 5.54 -1.35
CA ARG A 161 1.82 4.75 -0.72
C ARG A 161 3.03 5.61 -0.31
N ASP A 162 3.52 6.48 -1.20
CA ASP A 162 4.70 7.31 -0.93
C ASP A 162 4.41 8.36 0.15
N ASN A 163 3.23 8.99 0.10
CA ASN A 163 2.81 9.93 1.13
C ASN A 163 2.58 9.24 2.48
N LEU A 164 2.05 8.01 2.48
CA LEU A 164 1.91 7.22 3.70
C LEU A 164 3.28 6.94 4.35
N VAL A 165 4.30 6.56 3.54
CA VAL A 165 5.68 6.36 4.04
C VAL A 165 6.19 7.59 4.77
N GLN A 166 6.02 8.79 4.20
CA GLN A 166 6.48 10.03 4.80
C GLN A 166 5.83 10.28 6.17
N VAL A 167 4.52 10.04 6.28
CA VAL A 167 3.80 10.18 7.55
C VAL A 167 4.28 9.16 8.57
N LEU A 168 4.45 7.88 8.18
CA LEU A 168 4.93 6.83 9.07
C LEU A 168 6.33 7.13 9.62
N ILE A 169 7.23 7.64 8.78
CA ILE A 169 8.58 8.07 9.20
C ILE A 169 8.47 9.23 10.18
N ALA A 170 7.61 10.22 9.91
CA ALA A 170 7.46 11.39 10.77
C ALA A 170 6.97 11.05 12.18
N ILE A 171 6.08 10.04 12.32
CA ILE A 171 5.56 9.60 13.62
C ILE A 171 6.35 8.44 14.24
N GLY A 172 7.33 7.88 13.53
CA GLY A 172 8.13 6.74 13.99
C GLY A 172 7.32 5.44 14.09
N ALA A 173 6.31 5.27 13.24
CA ALA A 173 5.46 4.10 13.20
C ALA A 173 5.89 3.12 12.11
N TRP A 174 5.45 1.89 12.27
CA TRP A 174 5.60 0.80 11.31
C TRP A 174 4.22 0.39 10.78
N ILE A 175 4.19 -0.22 9.59
CA ILE A 175 2.95 -0.73 8.98
C ILE A 175 3.12 -2.17 8.51
N LYS A 176 2.07 -2.95 8.68
CA LYS A 176 1.92 -4.29 8.07
C LYS A 176 0.48 -4.47 7.59
N THR A 177 0.27 -5.38 6.65
CA THR A 177 -1.07 -5.87 6.31
C THR A 177 -1.34 -7.12 7.15
N ASP A 178 -2.44 -7.14 7.89
CA ASP A 178 -2.85 -8.33 8.64
C ASP A 178 -3.54 -9.36 7.74
N LEU A 179 -3.92 -10.50 8.34
CA LEU A 179 -4.57 -11.58 7.59
C LEU A 179 -5.97 -11.21 7.08
N ASP A 180 -6.60 -10.20 7.67
CA ASP A 180 -7.91 -9.67 7.27
C ASP A 180 -7.81 -8.55 6.23
N GLY A 181 -6.60 -8.26 5.74
CA GLY A 181 -6.35 -7.25 4.72
C GLY A 181 -6.35 -5.81 5.24
N VAL A 182 -6.37 -5.62 6.56
CA VAL A 182 -6.33 -4.31 7.21
C VAL A 182 -4.89 -3.85 7.38
N LEU A 183 -4.61 -2.61 7.08
CA LEU A 183 -3.33 -1.96 7.36
C LEU A 183 -3.21 -1.69 8.86
N ARG A 184 -2.24 -2.32 9.54
CA ARG A 184 -1.96 -2.12 10.96
C ARG A 184 -0.77 -1.19 11.11
N ILE A 185 -1.01 0.00 11.67
CA ILE A 185 0.01 1.00 11.98
C ILE A 185 0.33 0.91 13.46
N GLU A 186 1.52 0.44 13.75
CA GLU A 186 1.91 0.07 15.11
C GLU A 186 3.40 0.38 15.35
N SER A 187 3.86 0.18 16.58
CA SER A 187 5.28 0.28 16.91
C SER A 187 6.02 -0.96 16.43
N LEU A 188 7.22 -0.73 15.93
CA LEU A 188 8.15 -1.82 15.64
C LEU A 188 8.76 -2.41 16.93
N TRP A 189 8.81 -1.64 18.02
CA TRP A 189 9.61 -1.93 19.21
C TRP A 189 8.80 -1.92 20.51
N ASP A 190 7.58 -2.45 20.51
CA ASP A 190 6.75 -2.49 21.74
C ASP A 190 7.18 -3.59 22.74
N GLY A 191 8.37 -4.13 22.56
CA GLY A 191 8.95 -5.14 23.44
C GLY A 191 9.38 -6.40 22.70
N ILE A 192 9.87 -7.37 23.48
CA ILE A 192 10.29 -8.68 22.96
C ILE A 192 9.06 -9.58 22.91
N SER A 193 8.64 -10.01 21.72
CA SER A 193 7.51 -10.90 21.51
C SER A 193 7.87 -12.40 21.68
N GLY A 194 9.16 -12.74 21.75
CA GLY A 194 9.64 -14.11 21.95
C GLY A 194 11.16 -14.22 21.79
N ASN A 195 11.67 -15.34 22.23
CA ASN A 195 13.08 -15.71 22.02
C ASN A 195 13.15 -16.90 21.06
N ILE A 196 14.08 -16.84 20.11
CA ILE A 196 14.45 -17.96 19.26
C ILE A 196 15.76 -18.50 19.82
N ASN A 197 15.72 -19.69 20.43
CA ASN A 197 16.93 -20.37 20.89
C ASN A 197 17.54 -21.20 19.77
N GLU A 198 18.74 -21.76 20.02
CA GLU A 198 19.48 -22.55 19.03
C GLU A 198 18.70 -23.78 18.52
N ASP A 199 17.81 -24.37 19.34
CA ASP A 199 17.01 -25.54 18.98
C ASP A 199 15.99 -25.26 17.86
N TYR A 200 15.64 -23.99 17.66
CA TYR A 200 14.73 -23.53 16.60
C TYR A 200 15.44 -22.98 15.38
N MET A 201 16.78 -22.92 15.40
CA MET A 201 17.56 -22.47 14.26
C MET A 201 17.81 -23.61 13.28
N LEU A 202 17.59 -23.35 12.01
CA LEU A 202 17.97 -24.29 10.95
C LEU A 202 19.50 -24.31 10.82
N VAL A 203 20.05 -25.49 10.48
CA VAL A 203 21.47 -25.63 10.18
C VAL A 203 21.86 -24.67 9.05
N GLY A 204 22.88 -23.85 9.27
CA GLY A 204 23.32 -22.84 8.32
C GLY A 204 22.58 -21.50 8.41
N ALA A 205 21.73 -21.30 9.41
CA ALA A 205 21.12 -19.99 9.69
C ALA A 205 22.24 -18.94 9.90
N LYS A 206 22.07 -17.77 9.30
CA LYS A 206 23.00 -16.64 9.39
C LYS A 206 22.26 -15.41 9.92
N ALA A 207 22.87 -14.73 10.86
CA ALA A 207 22.43 -13.43 11.36
C ALA A 207 23.50 -12.39 10.95
N PRO A 208 23.42 -11.81 9.74
CA PRO A 208 24.38 -10.81 9.32
C PRO A 208 24.20 -9.53 10.14
N GLU A 209 25.27 -9.05 10.71
CA GLU A 209 25.32 -7.73 11.33
C GLU A 209 25.53 -6.66 10.25
N THR A 210 24.75 -5.59 10.32
CA THR A 210 24.91 -4.42 9.44
C THR A 210 25.64 -3.32 10.20
N ALA A 211 26.31 -2.43 9.46
CA ALA A 211 26.99 -1.28 10.05
C ALA A 211 26.02 -0.47 10.95
N LYS A 212 26.51 -0.10 12.12
CA LYS A 212 25.75 0.71 13.09
C LYS A 212 25.48 2.10 12.50
N ILE A 213 24.23 2.55 12.57
CA ILE A 213 23.88 3.94 12.23
C ILE A 213 24.45 4.83 13.33
N THR A 214 25.35 5.74 12.96
CA THR A 214 26.04 6.65 13.90
C THR A 214 25.47 8.06 13.90
N GLN A 215 24.69 8.42 12.86
CA GLN A 215 24.09 9.75 12.74
C GLN A 215 22.78 9.69 11.97
N VAL A 216 21.81 10.48 12.41
CA VAL A 216 20.57 10.79 11.69
C VAL A 216 20.49 12.30 11.56
N VAL A 217 20.30 12.78 10.34
CA VAL A 217 20.11 14.21 10.04
C VAL A 217 18.65 14.42 9.69
N VAL A 218 17.98 15.31 10.41
CA VAL A 218 16.61 15.72 10.15
C VAL A 218 16.64 17.19 9.73
N THR A 219 16.07 17.50 8.57
CA THR A 219 15.96 18.87 8.06
C THR A 219 14.52 19.33 8.17
N GLU A 220 14.29 20.40 8.91
CA GLU A 220 13.00 21.09 8.95
C GLU A 220 12.92 22.10 7.82
N HIS A 221 11.82 22.06 7.06
CA HIS A 221 11.52 23.04 6.03
C HIS A 221 10.44 24.00 6.55
N GLN A 222 10.77 25.29 6.61
CA GLN A 222 9.81 26.34 6.92
C GLN A 222 9.30 26.94 5.63
N TYR A 223 7.99 26.92 5.43
CA TYR A 223 7.34 27.58 4.32
C TYR A 223 6.91 28.97 4.77
N VAL A 224 7.34 29.97 4.03
CA VAL A 224 6.97 31.37 4.24
C VAL A 224 6.29 31.89 2.97
N GLU A 225 5.37 32.82 3.13
CA GLU A 225 4.74 33.50 2.01
C GLU A 225 5.81 34.16 1.12
N GLY A 226 5.80 33.84 -0.17
CA GLY A 226 6.67 34.48 -1.15
C GLY A 226 6.08 35.80 -1.64
N GLY A 227 6.92 36.80 -1.90
CA GLY A 227 6.47 38.09 -2.38
C GLY A 227 6.39 38.25 -3.89
N GLU A 228 6.73 37.22 -4.67
CA GLU A 228 6.75 37.28 -6.15
C GLU A 228 5.74 36.31 -6.76
N GLU A 229 4.99 36.79 -7.75
CA GLU A 229 4.10 35.95 -8.55
C GLU A 229 4.93 35.03 -9.44
N THR A 230 4.58 33.75 -9.45
CA THR A 230 5.25 32.74 -10.27
C THR A 230 4.22 32.11 -11.21
N LYS A 231 4.50 32.09 -12.49
CA LYS A 231 3.69 31.36 -13.47
C LYS A 231 3.82 29.86 -13.23
N LEU A 232 2.70 29.19 -12.95
CA LEU A 232 2.62 27.77 -12.62
C LEU A 232 2.20 26.92 -13.83
N PHE A 233 1.36 27.49 -14.69
CA PHE A 233 0.82 26.84 -15.87
C PHE A 233 0.59 27.84 -16.99
N GLU A 234 0.74 27.42 -18.23
CA GLU A 234 0.30 28.12 -19.43
C GLU A 234 -0.08 27.10 -20.48
N GLY A 235 -1.29 27.17 -20.98
CA GLY A 235 -1.75 26.20 -21.97
C GLY A 235 -3.26 26.14 -22.12
N THR A 236 -3.75 25.03 -22.66
CA THR A 236 -5.16 24.72 -22.82
C THR A 236 -5.53 23.58 -21.90
N ALA A 237 -6.62 23.71 -21.18
CA ALA A 237 -7.16 22.67 -20.30
C ALA A 237 -8.62 22.37 -20.67
N GLN A 238 -9.09 21.18 -20.38
CA GLN A 238 -10.49 20.77 -20.48
C GLN A 238 -11.21 21.03 -19.16
N GLN A 239 -12.54 21.04 -19.20
CA GLN A 239 -13.31 21.19 -17.99
C GLN A 239 -13.07 20.01 -17.02
N GLY A 240 -12.63 20.32 -15.83
CA GLY A 240 -12.38 19.36 -14.78
C GLY A 240 -10.94 18.83 -14.74
N ASP A 241 -10.06 19.31 -15.63
CA ASP A 241 -8.65 18.97 -15.57
C ASP A 241 -8.03 19.45 -14.26
N ILE A 242 -7.12 18.63 -13.73
CA ILE A 242 -6.38 18.92 -12.52
C ILE A 242 -4.93 19.25 -12.88
N ILE A 243 -4.55 20.48 -12.61
CA ILE A 243 -3.17 20.98 -12.77
C ILE A 243 -2.48 20.80 -11.43
N THR A 244 -1.34 20.13 -11.40
CA THR A 244 -0.57 19.85 -10.18
C THR A 244 0.72 20.66 -10.13
N PHE A 245 1.14 21.04 -8.94
CA PHE A 245 2.31 21.87 -8.69
C PHE A 245 3.35 21.11 -7.85
N ASN A 246 4.63 21.40 -8.11
CA ASN A 246 5.76 20.76 -7.42
C ASN A 246 6.08 21.38 -6.06
N SER A 247 5.47 22.53 -5.75
CA SER A 247 5.62 23.24 -4.49
C SER A 247 4.25 23.73 -4.02
N PRO A 248 4.04 23.90 -2.71
CA PRO A 248 2.77 24.41 -2.22
C PRO A 248 2.57 25.86 -2.67
N MET A 249 1.34 26.15 -3.10
CA MET A 249 0.95 27.46 -3.61
C MET A 249 0.11 28.20 -2.59
N TYR A 250 0.29 29.50 -2.58
CA TYR A 250 -0.52 30.46 -1.82
C TYR A 250 -1.18 31.41 -2.83
N GLU A 251 -2.48 31.66 -2.70
CA GLU A 251 -3.27 32.54 -3.58
C GLU A 251 -3.09 32.27 -5.08
N LEU A 252 -3.90 31.32 -5.60
CA LEU A 252 -3.93 31.03 -7.03
C LEU A 252 -4.79 32.05 -7.77
N VAL A 253 -4.24 32.67 -8.81
CA VAL A 253 -4.94 33.53 -9.74
C VAL A 253 -4.89 32.88 -11.12
N ALA A 254 -5.98 32.90 -11.85
CA ALA A 254 -6.04 32.36 -13.20
C ALA A 254 -6.57 33.43 -14.18
N ASP A 255 -5.97 33.48 -15.37
CA ASP A 255 -6.47 34.24 -16.51
C ASP A 255 -6.78 33.28 -17.66
N GLY A 256 -7.99 33.38 -18.21
CA GLY A 256 -8.49 32.45 -19.23
C GLY A 256 -9.08 31.15 -18.73
N PHE A 257 -9.02 30.88 -17.42
CA PHE A 257 -9.66 29.76 -16.73
C PHE A 257 -10.50 30.25 -15.55
N SER A 258 -11.37 29.35 -15.05
CA SER A 258 -11.95 29.50 -13.71
C SER A 258 -11.43 28.37 -12.83
N ILE A 259 -11.00 28.70 -11.64
CA ILE A 259 -10.59 27.71 -10.62
C ILE A 259 -11.87 27.17 -10.00
N LEU A 260 -12.14 25.87 -10.21
CA LEU A 260 -13.31 25.17 -9.67
C LEU A 260 -13.07 24.68 -8.26
N GLU A 261 -11.84 24.23 -7.99
CA GLU A 261 -11.38 23.70 -6.72
C GLU A 261 -9.87 23.85 -6.65
N SER A 262 -9.31 24.13 -5.48
CA SER A 262 -7.85 24.18 -5.31
C SER A 262 -7.42 23.63 -3.96
N GLY A 263 -6.22 23.11 -3.93
CA GLY A 263 -5.47 22.73 -2.74
C GLY A 263 -4.08 23.35 -2.77
N ALA A 264 -3.25 23.04 -1.79
CA ALA A 264 -1.89 23.58 -1.74
C ALA A 264 -1.03 23.17 -2.96
N ASN A 265 -1.30 22.03 -3.58
CA ASN A 265 -0.47 21.45 -4.63
C ASN A 265 -1.21 21.26 -5.97
N TYR A 266 -2.45 21.70 -6.08
CA TYR A 266 -3.24 21.51 -7.30
C TYR A 266 -4.32 22.56 -7.47
N ALA A 267 -4.77 22.71 -8.71
CA ALA A 267 -6.00 23.40 -9.06
C ALA A 267 -6.80 22.57 -10.07
N LYS A 268 -8.09 22.44 -9.82
CA LYS A 268 -9.07 21.92 -10.78
C LYS A 268 -9.66 23.09 -11.51
N VAL A 269 -9.62 23.07 -12.86
CA VAL A 269 -9.96 24.22 -13.67
C VAL A 269 -11.16 23.97 -14.60
N SER A 270 -11.80 25.04 -15.04
CA SER A 270 -12.72 25.00 -16.16
C SER A 270 -11.95 24.83 -17.47
N GLY A 271 -12.62 24.40 -18.54
CA GLY A 271 -12.02 24.40 -19.88
C GLY A 271 -11.68 25.84 -20.34
N GLY A 272 -10.60 25.97 -21.10
CA GLY A 272 -10.12 27.25 -21.63
C GLY A 272 -8.67 27.22 -22.06
N SER A 273 -8.15 28.36 -22.43
CA SER A 273 -6.73 28.60 -22.70
C SER A 273 -6.28 29.85 -21.97
N GLY A 274 -5.14 29.77 -21.27
CA GLY A 274 -4.66 30.89 -20.46
C GLY A 274 -3.49 30.51 -19.55
N THR A 275 -3.38 31.23 -18.45
CA THR A 275 -2.34 31.03 -17.41
C THR A 275 -2.97 30.91 -16.04
#